data_e50c3c885cb330d2155fba40df5796f8
#
_entry.id   e50c3c885cb330d2155fba40df5796f8
#
_cell.length_a   1.000
_cell.length_b   1.000
_cell.length_c   1.000
_cell.angle_alpha   90.00
_cell.angle_beta   90.00
_cell.angle_gamma   90.00
#
_symmetry.space_group_name_H-M   'P 1'
#
loop_
_entity.id
_entity.type
_entity.pdbx_description
1 polymer ?
#
loop_
_entity_poly.entity_id
_entity_poly.type
_entity_poly.pdbx_seq_one_letter_code
_entity_poly.pdbx_strand_id
1 'polypeptide(L)'
;DLPRVQAAGFLNAGGQITRLLENSPNITFGAPAILAGLASQGLVQNTKNYETFFNTFQATIDSADPINFASQLNATQTPSYFMVMDGNGSASSSDQVVPVDADSNPNAPLGDAQAAPLAGTNPLIRLSQAVEVSSGAYSNGTEPALVAVRFSAGQHSTAALPADATEVAIFQDMINHLSTFFASNGRSLDVTNLSGAVK
;
A
#
# COMPACT_ATOMS: atom_id res chain seq x y z
N ASP A 1 15.33 25.20 -11.04
CA ASP A 1 14.89 23.82 -11.34
C ASP A 1 14.93 23.00 -10.06
N LEU A 2 13.83 22.36 -9.70
CA LEU A 2 13.81 21.40 -8.60
C LEU A 2 14.56 20.12 -9.02
N PRO A 3 15.35 19.52 -8.13
CA PRO A 3 16.01 18.26 -8.44
C PRO A 3 14.96 17.20 -8.79
N ARG A 4 15.16 16.51 -9.91
CA ARG A 4 14.27 15.44 -10.34
C ARG A 4 14.44 14.24 -9.40
N VAL A 5 13.32 13.63 -8.99
CA VAL A 5 13.35 12.34 -8.29
C VAL A 5 13.95 11.28 -9.24
N GLN A 6 15.01 10.61 -8.81
CA GLN A 6 15.72 9.62 -9.63
C GLN A 6 15.07 8.24 -9.56
N ALA A 7 14.56 7.87 -8.40
CA ALA A 7 13.80 6.63 -8.17
C ALA A 7 13.00 6.77 -6.87
N ALA A 8 11.89 6.06 -6.75
CA ALA A 8 11.03 6.06 -5.57
C ALA A 8 10.72 4.63 -5.10
N GLY A 9 10.76 4.42 -3.79
CA GLY A 9 10.26 3.20 -3.15
C GLY A 9 8.99 3.52 -2.36
N PHE A 10 7.91 2.79 -2.62
CA PHE A 10 6.64 2.91 -1.92
C PHE A 10 6.44 1.68 -1.03
N LEU A 11 6.49 1.90 0.28
CA LEU A 11 6.36 0.86 1.28
C LEU A 11 4.94 0.91 1.83
N ASN A 12 4.16 -0.15 1.58
CA ASN A 12 2.80 -0.29 2.07
C ASN A 12 1.92 0.96 1.82
N ALA A 13 2.11 1.59 0.66
CA ALA A 13 1.36 2.78 0.29
C ALA A 13 -0.09 2.42 -0.04
N GLY A 14 -1.02 3.30 0.29
CA GLY A 14 -2.44 3.16 -0.03
C GLY A 14 -3.04 4.45 -0.57
N GLY A 15 -4.16 4.33 -1.23
CA GLY A 15 -4.92 5.46 -1.77
C GLY A 15 -6.37 5.45 -1.30
N GLN A 16 -7.11 6.49 -1.67
CA GLN A 16 -8.47 6.79 -1.20
C GLN A 16 -8.55 6.78 0.34
N ILE A 17 -7.80 7.69 0.95
CA ILE A 17 -7.41 7.67 2.37
C ILE A 17 -8.61 7.52 3.30
N THR A 18 -9.74 8.19 3.04
CA THR A 18 -10.91 8.09 3.91
C THR A 18 -11.49 6.67 3.94
N ARG A 19 -11.64 6.04 2.78
CA ARG A 19 -12.12 4.66 2.69
C ARG A 19 -11.08 3.64 3.13
N LEU A 20 -9.80 3.95 2.93
CA LEU A 20 -8.71 3.17 3.50
C LEU A 20 -8.79 3.15 5.02
N LEU A 21 -8.98 4.30 5.67
CA LEU A 21 -9.14 4.39 7.13
C LEU A 21 -10.36 3.63 7.63
N GLU A 22 -11.48 3.71 6.92
CA GLU A 22 -12.70 2.96 7.22
C GLU A 22 -12.50 1.43 7.15
N ASN A 23 -11.55 0.97 6.35
CA ASN A 23 -11.25 -0.44 6.13
C ASN A 23 -9.97 -0.92 6.82
N SER A 24 -9.25 -0.03 7.51
CA SER A 24 -8.03 -0.40 8.24
C SER A 24 -8.36 -1.26 9.46
N PRO A 25 -7.85 -2.50 9.55
CA PRO A 25 -8.16 -3.38 10.68
C PRO A 25 -7.46 -3.00 11.98
N ASN A 26 -6.55 -2.03 11.98
CA ASN A 26 -5.80 -1.63 13.17
C ASN A 26 -6.72 -1.15 14.29
N ILE A 27 -6.62 -1.78 15.46
CA ILE A 27 -7.51 -1.51 16.60
C ILE A 27 -7.24 -0.17 17.31
N THR A 28 -6.07 0.42 17.10
CA THR A 28 -5.65 1.64 17.82
C THR A 28 -5.96 2.91 17.04
N PHE A 29 -5.72 2.90 15.73
CA PHE A 29 -5.87 4.09 14.87
C PHE A 29 -6.55 3.78 13.53
N GLY A 30 -7.01 2.56 13.33
CA GLY A 30 -7.79 2.15 12.16
C GLY A 30 -9.30 2.26 12.39
N ALA A 31 -10.05 1.55 11.58
CA ALA A 31 -11.51 1.61 11.57
C ALA A 31 -12.16 1.43 12.93
N PRO A 32 -11.78 0.47 13.79
CA PRO A 32 -12.46 0.30 15.08
C PRO A 32 -12.43 1.55 15.95
N ALA A 33 -11.29 2.23 16.04
CA ALA A 33 -11.15 3.44 16.84
C ALA A 33 -11.83 4.65 16.17
N ILE A 34 -11.62 4.84 14.87
CA ILE A 34 -12.17 5.96 14.09
C ILE A 34 -13.69 5.90 14.08
N LEU A 35 -14.27 4.74 13.76
CA LEU A 35 -15.72 4.57 13.66
C LEU A 35 -16.40 4.73 15.02
N ALA A 36 -15.81 4.22 16.10
CA ALA A 36 -16.32 4.45 17.45
C ALA A 36 -16.28 5.94 17.83
N GLY A 37 -15.19 6.63 17.51
CA GLY A 37 -15.06 8.07 17.72
C GLY A 37 -16.11 8.89 16.95
N LEU A 38 -16.28 8.59 15.68
CA LEU A 38 -17.28 9.25 14.82
C LEU A 38 -18.71 8.98 15.29
N ALA A 39 -19.03 7.72 15.63
CA ALA A 39 -20.35 7.35 16.14
C ALA A 39 -20.71 8.09 17.43
N SER A 40 -19.73 8.31 18.31
CA SER A 40 -19.93 9.10 19.54
C SER A 40 -20.31 10.56 19.28
N GLN A 41 -20.03 11.07 18.07
CA GLN A 41 -20.40 12.40 17.60
C GLN A 41 -21.64 12.39 16.70
N GLY A 42 -22.37 11.27 16.62
CA GLY A 42 -23.56 11.12 15.80
C GLY A 42 -23.28 10.82 14.31
N LEU A 43 -22.03 10.56 13.96
CA LEU A 43 -21.63 10.15 12.59
C LEU A 43 -21.56 8.62 12.53
N VAL A 44 -22.72 8.00 12.49
CA VAL A 44 -22.84 6.53 12.44
C VAL A 44 -22.64 6.05 11.00
N GLN A 45 -21.80 5.03 10.82
CA GLN A 45 -21.50 4.44 9.52
C GLN A 45 -22.77 4.11 8.71
N ASN A 46 -22.72 4.28 7.40
CA ASN A 46 -23.83 4.08 6.46
C ASN A 46 -25.02 5.05 6.64
N THR A 47 -24.89 6.10 7.45
CA THR A 47 -25.89 7.19 7.48
C THR A 47 -25.51 8.33 6.53
N LYS A 48 -26.53 9.09 6.09
CA LYS A 48 -26.30 10.26 5.22
C LYS A 48 -25.27 11.24 5.79
N ASN A 49 -25.30 11.49 7.09
CA ASN A 49 -24.39 12.44 7.73
C ASN A 49 -22.94 11.90 7.70
N TYR A 50 -22.77 10.60 7.97
CA TYR A 50 -21.49 9.94 7.87
C TYR A 50 -20.92 10.00 6.44
N GLU A 51 -21.72 9.63 5.43
CA GLU A 51 -21.29 9.68 4.04
C GLU A 51 -20.96 11.10 3.58
N THR A 52 -21.75 12.09 4.00
CA THR A 52 -21.45 13.50 3.72
C THR A 52 -20.14 13.93 4.35
N PHE A 53 -19.87 13.54 5.59
CA PHE A 53 -18.61 13.82 6.28
C PHE A 53 -17.43 13.19 5.55
N PHE A 54 -17.49 11.89 5.24
CA PHE A 54 -16.40 11.17 4.56
C PHE A 54 -16.12 11.72 3.16
N ASN A 55 -17.14 12.03 2.39
CA ASN A 55 -16.99 12.61 1.06
C ASN A 55 -16.40 14.03 1.13
N THR A 56 -16.80 14.84 2.11
CA THR A 56 -16.22 16.17 2.33
C THR A 56 -14.75 16.06 2.77
N PHE A 57 -14.46 15.12 3.66
CA PHE A 57 -13.10 14.88 4.10
C PHE A 57 -12.21 14.40 2.94
N GLN A 58 -12.68 13.44 2.14
CA GLN A 58 -11.96 12.98 0.94
C GLN A 58 -11.70 14.15 -0.02
N ALA A 59 -12.71 14.95 -0.33
CA ALA A 59 -12.56 16.10 -1.22
C ALA A 59 -11.53 17.13 -0.70
N THR A 60 -11.39 17.26 0.62
CA THR A 60 -10.39 18.14 1.23
C THR A 60 -8.96 17.65 1.02
N ILE A 61 -8.75 16.33 1.01
CA ILE A 61 -7.43 15.72 0.90
C ILE A 61 -7.11 15.20 -0.51
N ASP A 62 -8.05 15.24 -1.45
CA ASP A 62 -7.90 14.71 -2.82
C ASP A 62 -6.68 15.27 -3.55
N SER A 63 -6.30 16.52 -3.27
CA SER A 63 -5.10 17.13 -3.85
C SER A 63 -3.77 16.52 -3.37
N ALA A 64 -3.82 15.69 -2.33
CA ALA A 64 -2.67 14.99 -1.75
C ALA A 64 -2.87 13.47 -1.71
N ASP A 65 -4.05 12.97 -2.09
CA ASP A 65 -4.32 11.53 -2.07
C ASP A 65 -3.60 10.82 -3.22
N PRO A 66 -2.74 9.83 -2.93
CA PRO A 66 -1.94 9.12 -3.94
C PRO A 66 -2.76 8.52 -5.08
N ILE A 67 -4.02 8.12 -4.81
CA ILE A 67 -4.86 7.48 -5.83
C ILE A 67 -5.12 8.40 -7.03
N ASN A 68 -5.23 9.70 -6.81
CA ASN A 68 -5.49 10.68 -7.85
C ASN A 68 -4.29 10.92 -8.79
N PHE A 69 -3.11 10.47 -8.38
CA PHE A 69 -1.86 10.61 -9.13
C PHE A 69 -1.31 9.27 -9.66
N ALA A 70 -1.87 8.14 -9.23
CA ALA A 70 -1.36 6.82 -9.56
C ALA A 70 -1.26 6.57 -11.08
N SER A 71 -2.28 6.96 -11.86
CA SER A 71 -2.26 6.83 -13.31
C SER A 71 -1.23 7.74 -14.00
N GLN A 72 -0.80 8.81 -13.33
CA GLN A 72 0.20 9.74 -13.87
C GLN A 72 1.63 9.27 -13.59
N LEU A 73 1.82 8.35 -12.64
CA LEU A 73 3.14 7.88 -12.23
C LEU A 73 3.92 7.29 -13.42
N ASN A 74 3.26 6.50 -14.25
CA ASN A 74 3.84 5.98 -15.49
C ASN A 74 4.26 7.09 -16.46
N ALA A 75 3.44 8.14 -16.60
CA ALA A 75 3.73 9.27 -17.48
C ALA A 75 4.91 10.14 -16.98
N THR A 76 5.21 10.14 -15.68
CA THR A 76 6.34 10.90 -15.13
C THR A 76 7.70 10.31 -15.48
N GLN A 77 7.73 9.04 -15.94
CA GLN A 77 8.96 8.28 -16.17
C GLN A 77 9.88 8.26 -14.93
N THR A 78 9.29 8.33 -13.72
CA THR A 78 10.01 8.17 -12.47
C THR A 78 10.01 6.69 -12.10
N PRO A 79 11.19 6.04 -12.06
CA PRO A 79 11.28 4.65 -11.65
C PRO A 79 10.65 4.47 -10.27
N SER A 80 9.78 3.47 -10.13
CA SER A 80 9.02 3.31 -8.89
C SER A 80 8.87 1.83 -8.53
N TYR A 81 9.09 1.54 -7.26
CA TYR A 81 9.01 0.19 -6.70
C TYR A 81 8.01 0.15 -5.54
N PHE A 82 6.96 -0.65 -5.67
CA PHE A 82 5.97 -0.91 -4.63
C PHE A 82 6.31 -2.19 -3.86
N MET A 83 6.38 -2.08 -2.54
CA MET A 83 6.49 -3.21 -1.61
C MET A 83 5.15 -3.40 -0.92
N VAL A 84 4.61 -4.63 -0.94
CA VAL A 84 3.25 -4.93 -0.50
C VAL A 84 3.25 -6.08 0.49
N MET A 85 2.80 -5.85 1.71
CA MET A 85 2.51 -6.90 2.68
C MET A 85 1.13 -7.50 2.40
N ASP A 86 1.08 -8.37 1.37
CA ASP A 86 -0.15 -8.96 0.83
C ASP A 86 -0.69 -10.12 1.69
N GLY A 87 0.19 -10.70 2.50
CA GLY A 87 -0.17 -11.82 3.35
C GLY A 87 -0.37 -13.14 2.60
N ASN A 88 -0.71 -14.19 3.34
CA ASN A 88 -0.91 -15.55 2.85
C ASN A 88 -2.38 -15.97 2.74
N GLY A 89 -3.30 -15.01 2.88
CA GLY A 89 -4.74 -15.24 2.87
C GLY A 89 -5.37 -15.41 4.26
N SER A 90 -4.57 -15.46 5.33
CA SER A 90 -5.12 -15.37 6.69
C SER A 90 -5.32 -13.92 7.10
N ALA A 91 -6.31 -13.69 7.95
CA ALA A 91 -6.76 -12.36 8.34
C ALA A 91 -5.67 -11.44 8.94
N SER A 92 -4.67 -12.02 9.60
CA SER A 92 -3.60 -11.27 10.27
C SER A 92 -2.27 -11.27 9.53
N SER A 93 -2.21 -11.83 8.33
CA SER A 93 -0.95 -12.00 7.58
C SER A 93 -0.65 -10.87 6.61
N SER A 94 -1.66 -10.07 6.24
CA SER A 94 -1.49 -8.87 5.42
C SER A 94 -1.24 -7.63 6.29
N ASP A 95 -0.93 -6.52 5.64
CA ASP A 95 -0.81 -5.21 6.32
C ASP A 95 -2.09 -4.91 7.13
N GLN A 96 -1.91 -4.68 8.41
CA GLN A 96 -3.01 -4.40 9.35
C GLN A 96 -3.30 -2.90 9.50
N VAL A 97 -2.57 -2.04 8.79
CA VAL A 97 -2.74 -0.58 8.82
C VAL A 97 -3.33 -0.10 7.51
N VAL A 98 -2.68 -0.44 6.40
CA VAL A 98 -3.13 -0.14 5.04
C VAL A 98 -3.68 -1.40 4.41
N PRO A 99 -5.00 -1.54 4.24
CA PRO A 99 -5.56 -2.69 3.57
C PRO A 99 -5.01 -2.78 2.14
N VAL A 100 -4.61 -3.97 1.75
CA VAL A 100 -4.11 -4.20 0.39
C VAL A 100 -5.22 -3.94 -0.62
N ASP A 101 -6.44 -4.36 -0.30
CA ASP A 101 -7.65 -4.13 -1.09
C ASP A 101 -8.84 -3.97 -0.13
N ALA A 102 -9.46 -2.79 -0.12
CA ALA A 102 -10.57 -2.52 0.79
C ALA A 102 -11.86 -3.26 0.39
N ASP A 103 -12.11 -3.44 -0.91
CA ASP A 103 -13.30 -4.12 -1.40
C ASP A 103 -13.33 -5.62 -1.05
N SER A 104 -12.16 -6.24 -0.95
CA SER A 104 -12.01 -7.66 -0.65
C SER A 104 -11.43 -7.94 0.73
N ASN A 105 -11.33 -6.91 1.58
CA ASN A 105 -10.74 -7.07 2.89
C ASN A 105 -11.62 -7.94 3.80
N PRO A 106 -11.25 -9.22 4.05
CA PRO A 106 -12.02 -10.10 4.92
C PRO A 106 -12.01 -9.65 6.39
N ASN A 107 -11.19 -8.65 6.69
CA ASN A 107 -11.00 -8.06 8.02
C ASN A 107 -11.66 -6.69 8.15
N ALA A 108 -12.46 -6.28 7.16
CA ALA A 108 -13.25 -5.07 7.34
C ALA A 108 -14.00 -5.20 8.68
N PRO A 109 -13.69 -4.40 9.70
CA PRO A 109 -14.13 -4.67 11.07
C PRO A 109 -15.64 -4.52 11.26
N LEU A 110 -16.32 -4.01 10.25
CA LEU A 110 -17.76 -3.85 10.21
C LEU A 110 -18.22 -4.25 8.80
N GLY A 111 -18.84 -5.41 8.67
CA GLY A 111 -19.22 -6.05 7.40
C GLY A 111 -20.13 -5.28 6.45
N ASP A 112 -20.39 -3.99 6.73
CA ASP A 112 -21.28 -3.12 5.97
C ASP A 112 -20.55 -1.88 5.40
N ALA A 113 -19.22 -1.89 5.31
CA ALA A 113 -18.47 -0.79 4.67
C ALA A 113 -18.92 -0.64 3.21
N GLN A 114 -19.02 0.61 2.75
CA GLN A 114 -19.34 0.90 1.36
C GLN A 114 -18.23 0.38 0.44
N ALA A 115 -18.61 -0.07 -0.74
CA ALA A 115 -17.64 -0.49 -1.76
C ALA A 115 -16.58 0.61 -1.99
N ALA A 116 -15.32 0.23 -1.92
CA ALA A 116 -14.20 1.17 -2.00
C ALA A 116 -13.12 0.69 -2.99
N PRO A 117 -13.43 0.54 -4.30
CA PRO A 117 -12.56 -0.07 -5.31
C PRO A 117 -11.27 0.71 -5.59
N LEU A 118 -11.15 1.91 -5.03
CA LEU A 118 -9.95 2.76 -5.13
C LEU A 118 -9.15 2.82 -3.82
N ALA A 119 -9.64 2.18 -2.74
CA ALA A 119 -8.98 2.21 -1.45
C ALA A 119 -8.01 1.04 -1.27
N GLY A 120 -6.82 1.36 -0.78
CA GLY A 120 -5.76 0.38 -0.50
C GLY A 120 -4.57 0.46 -1.46
N THR A 121 -3.72 -0.57 -1.41
CA THR A 121 -2.49 -0.64 -2.21
C THR A 121 -2.75 -1.15 -3.64
N ASN A 122 -3.62 -2.16 -3.81
CA ASN A 122 -3.92 -2.74 -5.13
C ASN A 122 -4.41 -1.73 -6.14
N PRO A 123 -5.30 -0.78 -5.81
CA PRO A 123 -5.70 0.27 -6.74
C PRO A 123 -4.53 1.14 -7.22
N LEU A 124 -3.57 1.46 -6.36
CA LEU A 124 -2.37 2.21 -6.76
C LEU A 124 -1.55 1.44 -7.79
N ILE A 125 -1.29 0.15 -7.54
CA ILE A 125 -0.55 -0.73 -8.45
C ILE A 125 -1.28 -0.83 -9.79
N ARG A 126 -2.59 -1.12 -9.76
CA ARG A 126 -3.41 -1.25 -10.97
C ARG A 126 -3.43 0.03 -11.81
N LEU A 127 -3.66 1.19 -11.18
CA LEU A 127 -3.75 2.46 -11.89
C LEU A 127 -2.39 2.97 -12.37
N SER A 128 -1.31 2.68 -11.64
CA SER A 128 0.04 3.00 -12.10
C SER A 128 0.55 2.04 -13.17
N GLN A 129 -0.14 0.91 -13.39
CA GLN A 129 0.28 -0.16 -14.31
C GLN A 129 1.63 -0.78 -13.94
N ALA A 130 1.94 -0.85 -12.64
CA ALA A 130 3.17 -1.47 -12.18
C ALA A 130 3.19 -2.98 -12.51
N VAL A 131 4.34 -3.45 -12.98
CA VAL A 131 4.56 -4.86 -13.29
C VAL A 131 4.84 -5.63 -12.00
N GLU A 132 4.08 -6.68 -11.74
CA GLU A 132 4.34 -7.55 -10.61
C GLU A 132 5.52 -8.49 -10.90
N VAL A 133 6.48 -8.54 -9.99
CA VAL A 133 7.69 -9.37 -10.09
C VAL A 133 7.79 -10.23 -8.84
N SER A 134 7.88 -11.55 -9.02
CA SER A 134 7.89 -12.52 -7.93
C SER A 134 9.22 -13.25 -7.74
N SER A 135 10.17 -13.12 -8.67
CA SER A 135 11.47 -13.79 -8.55
C SER A 135 12.48 -13.29 -9.58
N GLY A 136 13.76 -13.43 -9.25
CA GLY A 136 14.87 -13.20 -10.15
C GLY A 136 15.12 -11.73 -10.49
N ALA A 137 15.94 -11.50 -11.49
CA ALA A 137 16.27 -10.17 -11.95
C ALA A 137 15.23 -9.65 -12.95
N TYR A 138 14.61 -8.55 -12.62
CA TYR A 138 13.80 -7.78 -13.56
C TYR A 138 14.62 -6.61 -14.12
N SER A 139 14.53 -6.39 -15.41
CA SER A 139 15.13 -5.23 -16.06
C SER A 139 14.19 -4.71 -17.16
N ASN A 140 13.99 -3.41 -17.18
CA ASN A 140 13.25 -2.72 -18.22
C ASN A 140 14.19 -2.13 -19.30
N GLY A 141 15.37 -2.70 -19.45
CA GLY A 141 16.39 -2.23 -20.41
C GLY A 141 16.92 -0.84 -20.00
N THR A 142 16.73 0.13 -20.89
CA THR A 142 17.12 1.54 -20.64
C THR A 142 15.99 2.37 -20.03
N GLU A 143 14.76 1.82 -20.01
CA GLU A 143 13.58 2.53 -19.54
C GLU A 143 13.42 2.43 -18.02
N PRO A 144 12.77 3.39 -17.38
CA PRO A 144 12.43 3.33 -15.97
C PRO A 144 11.59 2.10 -15.64
N ALA A 145 11.90 1.42 -14.55
CA ALA A 145 11.07 0.31 -14.07
C ALA A 145 9.95 0.84 -13.16
N LEU A 146 8.74 0.34 -13.37
CA LEU A 146 7.59 0.55 -12.51
C LEU A 146 7.10 -0.84 -12.09
N VAL A 147 7.43 -1.23 -10.87
CA VAL A 147 7.34 -2.62 -10.42
C VAL A 147 6.71 -2.75 -9.05
N ALA A 148 6.15 -3.91 -8.77
CA ALA A 148 5.62 -4.28 -7.45
C ALA A 148 6.11 -5.67 -7.05
N VAL A 149 6.44 -5.85 -5.78
CA VAL A 149 6.74 -7.15 -5.17
C VAL A 149 5.83 -7.37 -3.97
N ARG A 150 5.22 -8.55 -3.89
CA ARG A 150 4.32 -8.96 -2.82
C ARG A 150 5.02 -9.88 -1.84
N PHE A 151 4.74 -9.67 -0.56
CA PHE A 151 5.21 -10.52 0.53
C PHE A 151 4.04 -11.24 1.18
N SER A 152 4.19 -12.53 1.42
CA SER A 152 3.16 -13.39 2.03
C SER A 152 3.07 -13.27 3.56
N ALA A 153 3.99 -12.51 4.16
CA ALA A 153 4.05 -12.24 5.59
C ALA A 153 4.70 -10.87 5.85
N GLY A 154 4.65 -10.43 7.08
CA GLY A 154 5.15 -9.12 7.52
C GLY A 154 4.02 -8.20 7.94
N GLN A 155 4.38 -7.06 8.51
CA GLN A 155 3.47 -6.05 9.02
C GLN A 155 3.75 -4.70 8.36
N HIS A 156 2.90 -3.73 8.58
CA HIS A 156 3.08 -2.37 8.08
C HIS A 156 4.46 -1.78 8.45
N SER A 157 4.93 -2.09 9.64
CA SER A 157 6.21 -1.60 10.18
C SER A 157 7.42 -2.40 9.75
N THR A 158 7.29 -3.58 9.13
CA THR A 158 8.41 -4.49 8.82
C THR A 158 9.53 -3.80 8.05
N ALA A 159 9.18 -2.90 7.13
CA ALA A 159 10.16 -2.15 6.33
C ALA A 159 11.01 -1.12 7.13
N ALA A 160 10.64 -0.83 8.37
CA ALA A 160 11.34 0.15 9.22
C ALA A 160 11.71 -0.42 10.59
N LEU A 161 10.87 -1.28 11.14
CA LEU A 161 11.01 -1.81 12.51
C LEU A 161 10.49 -3.25 12.56
N PRO A 162 11.27 -4.23 12.07
CA PRO A 162 10.89 -5.64 12.13
C PRO A 162 10.81 -6.11 13.59
N ALA A 163 9.73 -6.84 13.94
CA ALA A 163 9.43 -7.20 15.31
C ALA A 163 10.01 -8.56 15.74
N ASP A 164 10.27 -9.45 14.80
CA ASP A 164 10.78 -10.79 15.06
C ASP A 164 11.74 -11.29 13.98
N ALA A 165 12.25 -12.51 14.12
CA ALA A 165 13.23 -13.08 13.20
C ALA A 165 12.68 -13.28 11.78
N THR A 166 11.39 -13.55 11.62
CA THR A 166 10.74 -13.69 10.31
C THR A 166 10.69 -12.34 9.61
N GLU A 167 10.24 -11.32 10.34
CA GLU A 167 10.20 -9.96 9.80
C GLU A 167 11.60 -9.40 9.50
N VAL A 168 12.62 -9.75 10.29
CA VAL A 168 14.03 -9.40 10.00
C VAL A 168 14.47 -10.00 8.67
N ALA A 169 14.12 -11.25 8.37
CA ALA A 169 14.45 -11.87 7.09
C ALA A 169 13.72 -11.18 5.91
N ILE A 170 12.44 -10.84 6.07
CA ILE A 170 11.67 -10.08 5.08
C ILE A 170 12.28 -8.68 4.88
N PHE A 171 12.60 -7.98 5.97
CA PHE A 171 13.27 -6.69 5.92
C PHE A 171 14.60 -6.76 5.14
N GLN A 172 15.38 -7.85 5.32
CA GLN A 172 16.62 -8.04 4.59
C GLN A 172 16.36 -8.18 3.07
N ASP A 173 15.34 -8.92 2.66
CA ASP A 173 14.94 -8.99 1.24
C ASP A 173 14.54 -7.60 0.72
N MET A 174 13.73 -6.86 1.48
CA MET A 174 13.31 -5.50 1.08
C MET A 174 14.51 -4.55 0.89
N ILE A 175 15.51 -4.60 1.78
CA ILE A 175 16.73 -3.79 1.66
C ILE A 175 17.55 -4.23 0.44
N ASN A 176 17.65 -5.52 0.16
CA ASN A 176 18.35 -6.03 -1.02
C ASN A 176 17.65 -5.55 -2.31
N HIS A 177 16.34 -5.63 -2.36
CA HIS A 177 15.53 -5.12 -3.47
C HIS A 177 15.76 -3.61 -3.68
N LEU A 178 15.62 -2.81 -2.61
CA LEU A 178 15.85 -1.36 -2.68
C LEU A 178 17.27 -1.01 -3.11
N SER A 179 18.27 -1.76 -2.61
CA SER A 179 19.67 -1.53 -2.94
C SER A 179 19.95 -1.74 -4.44
N THR A 180 19.45 -2.83 -5.01
CA THR A 180 19.61 -3.11 -6.45
C THR A 180 18.81 -2.12 -7.29
N PHE A 181 17.59 -1.78 -6.88
CA PHE A 181 16.75 -0.82 -7.56
C PHE A 181 17.38 0.57 -7.61
N PHE A 182 17.82 1.10 -6.48
CA PHE A 182 18.45 2.44 -6.44
C PHE A 182 19.83 2.46 -7.08
N ALA A 183 20.63 1.40 -6.93
CA ALA A 183 21.95 1.32 -7.59
C ALA A 183 21.85 1.34 -9.11
N SER A 184 20.75 0.84 -9.67
CA SER A 184 20.47 0.88 -11.11
C SER A 184 19.80 2.17 -11.59
N ASN A 185 19.59 3.16 -10.72
CA ASN A 185 18.72 4.32 -10.95
C ASN A 185 17.29 3.89 -11.36
N GLY A 186 16.78 2.83 -10.75
CA GLY A 186 15.42 2.31 -10.95
C GLY A 186 15.19 1.62 -12.30
N ARG A 187 16.23 1.08 -12.95
CA ARG A 187 16.09 0.37 -14.23
C ARG A 187 16.01 -1.14 -14.06
N SER A 188 16.49 -1.65 -12.96
CA SER A 188 16.46 -3.07 -12.64
C SER A 188 16.18 -3.31 -11.15
N LEU A 189 15.60 -4.47 -10.88
CA LEU A 189 15.31 -4.97 -9.54
C LEU A 189 15.75 -6.42 -9.48
N ASP A 190 16.56 -6.77 -8.49
CA ASP A 190 16.90 -8.17 -8.20
C ASP A 190 16.02 -8.64 -7.04
N VAL A 191 15.02 -9.48 -7.36
CA VAL A 191 14.07 -10.00 -6.39
C VAL A 191 14.70 -11.20 -5.69
N THR A 192 15.39 -10.93 -4.57
CA THR A 192 15.81 -11.97 -3.63
C THR A 192 14.62 -12.45 -2.80
N ASN A 193 14.67 -13.71 -2.37
CA ASN A 193 13.64 -14.31 -1.53
C ASN A 193 14.29 -15.21 -0.46
N LEU A 194 15.19 -14.63 0.32
CA LEU A 194 15.89 -15.34 1.40
C LEU A 194 14.96 -15.71 2.55
N SER A 195 13.94 -14.90 2.77
CA SER A 195 12.89 -15.14 3.76
C SER A 195 11.92 -16.27 3.37
N GLY A 196 11.81 -16.59 2.07
CA GLY A 196 10.74 -17.44 1.54
C GLY A 196 9.37 -16.77 1.52
N ALA A 197 9.30 -15.44 1.73
CA ALA A 197 8.04 -14.70 1.85
C ALA A 197 7.63 -13.98 0.56
N VAL A 198 8.47 -13.88 -0.46
CA VAL A 198 8.07 -13.28 -1.76
C VAL A 198 7.09 -14.22 -2.47
N LYS A 199 5.98 -13.65 -2.97
CA LYS A 199 4.89 -14.39 -3.67
C LYS A 199 5.11 -14.38 -5.18
#